data_3018e0a7e1397199b59420967c3c9b0e
#
_entry.id   3018e0a7e1397199b59420967c3c9b0e
#
_cell.length_a   1.000
_cell.length_b   1.000
_cell.length_c   1.000
_cell.angle_alpha   90.00
_cell.angle_beta   90.00
_cell.angle_gamma   90.00
#
_symmetry.space_group_name_H-M   'P 1'
#
loop_
_entity.id
_entity.type
_entity.pdbx_description
1 polymer ?
#
loop_
_entity_poly.entity_id
_entity_poly.type
_entity_poly.pdbx_seq_one_letter_code
_entity_poly.pdbx_strand_id
1 'polypeptide(L)'
;MKENEIMTFYERELNRINSIIYSNKEQIETVIGVRNYIDNNYDTDLNLDLLSRLRFISKYHLLRLFIKHYGLTPRQYLINNRIEKSKEQLKNGMSVTETCFAVGFESLGSLSTLFKTKTGKSPSEFQKEQLSRSKLDSEF
;
A
#
# COMPACT_ATOMS: atom_id res chain seq x y z
N MET A 1 31.91 1.55 -43.86
CA MET A 1 30.55 2.14 -43.81
C MET A 1 29.48 1.10 -43.50
N LYS A 2 29.65 -0.13 -43.90
CA LYS A 2 28.71 -1.21 -43.60
C LYS A 2 28.91 -1.84 -42.24
N GLU A 3 30.01 -1.58 -41.57
CA GLU A 3 30.32 -2.10 -40.26
C GLU A 3 29.41 -1.55 -39.15
N ASN A 4 28.87 -0.35 -39.31
CA ASN A 4 27.93 0.27 -38.39
C ASN A 4 26.48 -0.23 -38.56
N GLU A 5 26.19 -0.92 -39.65
CA GLU A 5 24.87 -1.47 -39.93
C GLU A 5 24.71 -2.92 -39.52
N ILE A 6 25.81 -3.61 -39.24
CA ILE A 6 25.82 -5.03 -38.89
C ILE A 6 26.09 -5.17 -37.38
N MET A 7 25.08 -4.85 -36.60
CA MET A 7 25.08 -5.29 -35.23
C MET A 7 24.93 -6.82 -35.25
N THR A 8 25.85 -7.55 -34.63
CA THR A 8 25.76 -9.00 -34.58
C THR A 8 24.49 -9.42 -33.83
N PHE A 9 23.98 -10.60 -34.12
CA PHE A 9 22.86 -11.19 -33.38
C PHE A 9 23.12 -11.16 -31.87
N TYR A 10 24.33 -11.44 -31.46
CA TYR A 10 24.76 -11.42 -30.06
C TYR A 10 24.62 -10.03 -29.42
N GLU A 11 25.08 -8.99 -30.10
CA GLU A 11 24.96 -7.61 -29.61
C GLU A 11 23.50 -7.16 -29.49
N ARG A 12 22.64 -7.54 -30.44
CA ARG A 12 21.21 -7.26 -30.38
C ARG A 12 20.55 -7.94 -29.21
N GLU A 13 20.88 -9.20 -28.96
CA GLU A 13 20.35 -9.96 -27.83
C GLU A 13 20.82 -9.38 -26.49
N LEU A 14 22.08 -8.98 -26.37
CA LEU A 14 22.59 -8.29 -25.19
C LEU A 14 21.86 -6.99 -24.93
N ASN A 15 21.66 -6.17 -25.94
CA ASN A 15 20.94 -4.91 -25.82
C ASN A 15 19.49 -5.13 -25.42
N ARG A 16 18.83 -6.15 -25.97
CA ARG A 16 17.46 -6.52 -25.62
C ARG A 16 17.36 -6.96 -24.17
N ILE A 17 18.26 -7.84 -23.73
CA ILE A 17 18.32 -8.35 -22.35
C ILE A 17 18.59 -7.20 -21.38
N ASN A 18 19.56 -6.34 -21.65
CA ASN A 18 19.87 -5.18 -20.83
C ASN A 18 18.68 -4.24 -20.71
N SER A 19 17.98 -3.98 -21.80
CA SER A 19 16.78 -3.14 -21.81
C SER A 19 15.68 -3.72 -20.92
N ILE A 20 15.45 -5.03 -20.96
CA ILE A 20 14.49 -5.73 -20.11
C ILE A 20 14.89 -5.65 -18.63
N ILE A 21 16.16 -5.87 -18.32
CA ILE A 21 16.69 -5.79 -16.96
C ILE A 21 16.52 -4.40 -16.38
N TYR A 22 16.90 -3.36 -17.12
CA TYR A 22 16.73 -1.98 -16.70
C TYR A 22 15.26 -1.61 -16.51
N SER A 23 14.39 -2.02 -17.45
CA SER A 23 12.95 -1.80 -17.32
C SER A 23 12.36 -2.45 -16.07
N ASN A 24 12.74 -3.68 -15.76
CA ASN A 24 12.31 -4.38 -14.54
C ASN A 24 12.81 -3.70 -13.28
N LYS A 25 14.06 -3.25 -13.26
CA LYS A 25 14.63 -2.52 -12.13
C LYS A 25 13.88 -1.22 -11.87
N GLU A 26 13.60 -0.43 -12.91
CA GLU A 26 12.83 0.80 -12.80
C GLU A 26 11.41 0.55 -12.29
N GLN A 27 10.76 -0.52 -12.77
CA GLN A 27 9.44 -0.92 -12.31
C GLN A 27 9.44 -1.25 -10.82
N ILE A 28 10.40 -2.03 -10.36
CA ILE A 28 10.57 -2.41 -8.95
C ILE A 28 10.80 -1.16 -8.09
N GLU A 29 11.70 -0.27 -8.50
CA GLU A 29 11.98 0.98 -7.80
C GLU A 29 10.73 1.87 -7.70
N THR A 30 9.94 1.96 -8.77
CA THR A 30 8.69 2.71 -8.80
C THR A 30 7.69 2.16 -7.78
N VAL A 31 7.51 0.85 -7.76
CA VAL A 31 6.55 0.18 -6.88
C VAL A 31 6.97 0.29 -5.41
N ILE A 32 8.26 0.11 -5.13
CA ILE A 32 8.83 0.29 -3.78
C ILE A 32 8.64 1.73 -3.32
N GLY A 33 8.90 2.70 -4.20
CA GLY A 33 8.71 4.11 -3.88
C GLY A 33 7.26 4.48 -3.58
N VAL A 34 6.31 3.95 -4.32
CA VAL A 34 4.88 4.14 -4.07
C VAL A 34 4.48 3.52 -2.73
N ARG A 35 4.92 2.30 -2.46
CA ARG A 35 4.67 1.63 -1.18
C ARG A 35 5.19 2.44 0.00
N ASN A 36 6.45 2.89 -0.09
CA ASN A 36 7.06 3.70 0.97
C ASN A 36 6.30 5.02 1.18
N TYR A 37 5.84 5.63 0.10
CA TYR A 37 5.04 6.85 0.20
C TYR A 37 3.71 6.58 0.91
N ILE A 38 3.03 5.50 0.60
CA ILE A 38 1.80 5.10 1.28
C ILE A 38 2.08 4.84 2.78
N ASP A 39 3.13 4.09 3.09
CA ASP A 39 3.49 3.76 4.47
C ASP A 39 3.74 5.02 5.31
N ASN A 40 4.35 6.04 4.73
CA ASN A 40 4.69 7.28 5.41
C ASN A 40 3.58 8.33 5.39
N ASN A 41 2.53 8.15 4.58
CA ASN A 41 1.47 9.14 4.37
C ASN A 41 0.07 8.52 4.39
N TYR A 42 -0.11 7.38 5.05
CA TYR A 42 -1.38 6.64 5.06
C TYR A 42 -2.53 7.45 5.68
N ASP A 43 -2.23 8.38 6.56
CA ASP A 43 -3.19 9.24 7.26
C ASP A 43 -3.60 10.49 6.48
N THR A 44 -3.08 10.65 5.27
CA THR A 44 -3.41 11.77 4.39
C THR A 44 -4.37 11.35 3.27
N ASP A 45 -4.88 12.32 2.53
CA ASP A 45 -5.76 12.06 1.38
C ASP A 45 -4.94 11.56 0.20
N LEU A 46 -4.81 10.25 0.10
CA LEU A 46 -4.08 9.58 -0.99
C LEU A 46 -5.05 9.02 -2.02
N ASN A 47 -4.72 9.20 -3.29
CA ASN A 47 -5.43 8.58 -4.40
C ASN A 47 -4.44 8.15 -5.50
N LEU A 48 -4.93 7.36 -6.44
CA LEU A 48 -4.13 6.83 -7.52
C LEU A 48 -3.56 7.94 -8.43
N ASP A 49 -4.32 9.01 -8.64
CA ASP A 49 -3.87 10.18 -9.41
C ASP A 49 -2.62 10.81 -8.80
N LEU A 50 -2.65 11.09 -7.51
CA LEU A 50 -1.51 11.67 -6.80
C LEU A 50 -0.29 10.76 -6.89
N LEU A 51 -0.46 9.47 -6.59
CA LEU A 51 0.63 8.50 -6.60
C LEU A 51 1.26 8.36 -7.98
N SER A 52 0.44 8.34 -9.03
CA SER A 52 0.94 8.24 -10.40
C SER A 52 1.69 9.49 -10.84
N ARG A 53 1.22 10.68 -10.48
CA ARG A 53 1.88 11.95 -10.76
C ARG A 53 3.23 12.06 -10.08
N LEU A 54 3.35 11.60 -8.84
CA LEU A 54 4.61 11.61 -8.10
C LEU A 54 5.70 10.76 -8.79
N ARG A 55 5.31 9.78 -9.58
CA ARG A 55 6.21 8.87 -10.27
C ARG A 55 6.27 9.09 -11.78
N PHE A 56 5.57 10.11 -12.29
CA PHE A 56 5.55 10.46 -13.73
C PHE A 56 5.10 9.29 -14.62
N ILE A 57 4.14 8.50 -14.16
CA ILE A 57 3.55 7.38 -14.90
C ILE A 57 2.03 7.51 -14.92
N SER A 58 1.38 6.79 -15.85
CA SER A 58 -0.09 6.76 -15.91
C SER A 58 -0.68 5.97 -14.74
N LYS A 59 -1.92 6.29 -14.36
CA LYS A 59 -2.67 5.54 -13.35
C LYS A 59 -2.77 4.06 -13.67
N TYR A 60 -3.05 3.74 -14.91
CA TYR A 60 -3.20 2.35 -15.37
C TYR A 60 -1.89 1.58 -15.30
N HIS A 61 -0.78 2.24 -15.64
CA HIS A 61 0.54 1.63 -15.55
C HIS A 61 0.92 1.35 -14.10
N LEU A 62 0.71 2.33 -13.22
CA LEU A 62 0.95 2.16 -11.78
C LEU A 62 0.10 1.01 -11.19
N LEU A 63 -1.19 0.99 -11.54
CA LEU A 63 -2.12 -0.05 -11.08
C LEU A 63 -1.62 -1.45 -11.46
N ARG A 64 -1.26 -1.64 -12.73
CA ARG A 64 -0.74 -2.92 -13.22
C ARG A 64 0.55 -3.33 -12.55
N LEU A 65 1.48 -2.41 -12.39
CA LEU A 65 2.77 -2.68 -11.75
C LEU A 65 2.59 -3.07 -10.28
N PHE A 66 1.74 -2.35 -9.56
CA PHE A 66 1.52 -2.60 -8.14
C PHE A 66 0.87 -3.97 -7.92
N ILE A 67 -0.14 -4.32 -8.72
CA ILE A 67 -0.77 -5.66 -8.69
C ILE A 67 0.25 -6.74 -9.05
N LYS A 68 1.08 -6.51 -10.07
CA LYS A 68 2.10 -7.47 -10.50
C LYS A 68 3.08 -7.80 -9.37
N HIS A 69 3.52 -6.80 -8.60
CA HIS A 69 4.56 -6.97 -7.59
C HIS A 69 4.03 -7.27 -6.18
N TYR A 70 2.83 -6.79 -5.84
CA TYR A 70 2.27 -6.96 -4.48
C TYR A 70 0.98 -7.78 -4.44
N GLY A 71 0.38 -8.10 -5.59
CA GLY A 71 -0.85 -8.89 -5.65
C GLY A 71 -2.11 -8.12 -5.25
N LEU A 72 -2.03 -6.82 -4.99
CA LEU A 72 -3.16 -5.95 -4.64
C LEU A 72 -2.97 -4.56 -5.22
N THR A 73 -4.07 -3.80 -5.26
CA THR A 73 -4.03 -2.41 -5.75
C THR A 73 -3.41 -1.49 -4.70
N PRO A 74 -2.90 -0.30 -5.09
CA PRO A 74 -2.47 0.71 -4.13
C PRO A 74 -3.55 1.08 -3.11
N ARG A 75 -4.82 1.17 -3.54
CA ARG A 75 -5.95 1.44 -2.65
C ARG A 75 -6.14 0.34 -1.61
N GLN A 76 -6.08 -0.92 -2.02
CA GLN A 76 -6.18 -2.06 -1.10
C GLN A 76 -5.02 -2.05 -0.10
N TYR A 77 -3.83 -1.75 -0.57
CA TYR A 77 -2.65 -1.62 0.29
C TYR A 77 -2.84 -0.50 1.33
N LEU A 78 -3.31 0.67 0.90
CA LEU A 78 -3.59 1.80 1.79
C LEU A 78 -4.65 1.43 2.84
N ILE A 79 -5.74 0.81 2.43
CA ILE A 79 -6.82 0.39 3.35
C ILE A 79 -6.27 -0.61 4.37
N ASN A 80 -5.52 -1.61 3.94
CA ASN A 80 -4.92 -2.59 4.85
C ASN A 80 -4.00 -1.92 5.87
N ASN A 81 -3.20 -0.95 5.43
CA ASN A 81 -2.32 -0.18 6.30
C ASN A 81 -3.12 0.61 7.34
N ARG A 82 -4.17 1.31 6.92
CA ARG A 82 -5.06 2.06 7.83
C ARG A 82 -5.76 1.15 8.84
N ILE A 83 -6.19 -0.03 8.42
CA ILE A 83 -6.83 -1.00 9.32
C ILE A 83 -5.83 -1.49 10.38
N GLU A 84 -4.60 -1.83 9.99
CA GLU A 84 -3.56 -2.24 10.94
C GLU A 84 -3.22 -1.13 11.94
N LYS A 85 -3.12 0.11 11.48
CA LYS A 85 -2.91 1.27 12.35
C LYS A 85 -4.10 1.53 13.26
N SER A 86 -5.33 1.30 12.77
CA SER A 86 -6.53 1.38 13.60
C SER A 86 -6.52 0.37 14.75
N LYS A 87 -6.10 -0.85 14.48
CA LYS A 87 -5.97 -1.88 15.53
C LYS A 87 -5.02 -1.43 16.64
N GLU A 88 -3.86 -0.86 16.27
CA GLU A 88 -2.88 -0.35 17.23
C GLU A 88 -3.48 0.74 18.12
N GLN A 89 -4.16 1.72 17.52
CA GLN A 89 -4.76 2.84 18.25
C GLN A 89 -5.90 2.37 19.17
N LEU A 90 -6.75 1.47 18.68
CA LEU A 90 -7.84 0.91 19.48
C LEU A 90 -7.32 0.10 20.67
N LYS A 91 -6.27 -0.67 20.48
CA LYS A 91 -5.59 -1.41 21.58
C LYS A 91 -5.05 -0.46 22.65
N ASN A 92 -4.55 0.70 22.24
CA ASN A 92 -4.01 1.71 23.14
C ASN A 92 -5.08 2.56 23.82
N GLY A 93 -6.36 2.28 23.59
CA GLY A 93 -7.47 2.96 24.26
C GLY A 93 -8.00 4.20 23.56
N MET A 94 -7.50 4.52 22.35
CA MET A 94 -8.04 5.64 21.58
C MET A 94 -9.47 5.35 21.17
N SER A 95 -10.36 6.36 21.23
CA SER A 95 -11.75 6.18 20.84
C SER A 95 -11.88 5.81 19.36
N VAL A 96 -12.99 5.18 19.00
CA VAL A 96 -13.26 4.82 17.59
C VAL A 96 -13.29 6.07 16.71
N THR A 97 -13.90 7.16 17.16
CA THR A 97 -13.97 8.41 16.41
C THR A 97 -12.58 9.01 16.20
N GLU A 98 -11.77 9.11 17.24
CA GLU A 98 -10.40 9.63 17.13
C GLU A 98 -9.54 8.75 16.23
N THR A 99 -9.66 7.43 16.38
CA THR A 99 -8.94 6.46 15.54
C THR A 99 -9.27 6.63 14.07
N CYS A 100 -10.55 6.81 13.75
CA CYS A 100 -11.03 6.99 12.38
C CYS A 100 -10.27 8.13 11.67
N PHE A 101 -10.23 9.29 12.27
CA PHE A 101 -9.59 10.46 11.67
C PHE A 101 -8.06 10.41 11.77
N ALA A 102 -7.54 9.85 12.84
CA ALA A 102 -6.08 9.70 13.02
C ALA A 102 -5.43 8.82 11.95
N VAL A 103 -6.14 7.80 11.45
CA VAL A 103 -5.61 6.90 10.42
C VAL A 103 -6.00 7.29 9.00
N GLY A 104 -6.74 8.40 8.83
CA GLY A 104 -7.00 9.00 7.52
C GLY A 104 -8.34 8.66 6.88
N PHE A 105 -9.26 8.01 7.58
CA PHE A 105 -10.62 7.81 7.05
C PHE A 105 -11.44 9.09 7.14
N GLU A 106 -12.25 9.34 6.13
CA GLU A 106 -13.13 10.54 6.08
C GLU A 106 -14.38 10.41 6.93
N SER A 107 -14.85 9.18 7.17
CA SER A 107 -16.07 8.93 7.93
C SER A 107 -15.99 7.67 8.78
N LEU A 108 -16.72 7.69 9.88
CA LEU A 108 -16.88 6.52 10.76
C LEU A 108 -17.48 5.32 10.02
N GLY A 109 -18.39 5.58 9.09
CA GLY A 109 -19.00 4.54 8.26
C GLY A 109 -17.97 3.79 7.42
N SER A 110 -17.01 4.50 6.83
CA SER A 110 -15.93 3.91 6.05
C SER A 110 -15.04 3.03 6.91
N LEU A 111 -14.60 3.52 8.07
CA LEU A 111 -13.82 2.73 9.01
C LEU A 111 -14.58 1.49 9.45
N SER A 112 -15.83 1.64 9.89
CA SER A 112 -16.62 0.54 10.43
C SER A 112 -16.85 -0.57 9.41
N THR A 113 -17.22 -0.21 8.19
CA THR A 113 -17.47 -1.17 7.11
C THR A 113 -16.20 -1.92 6.73
N LEU A 114 -15.11 -1.20 6.49
CA LEU A 114 -13.83 -1.80 6.07
C LEU A 114 -13.20 -2.61 7.20
N PHE A 115 -13.26 -2.13 8.42
CA PHE A 115 -12.73 -2.82 9.58
C PHE A 115 -13.45 -4.16 9.80
N LYS A 116 -14.79 -4.16 9.75
CA LYS A 116 -15.60 -5.37 9.87
C LYS A 116 -15.31 -6.36 8.72
N THR A 117 -15.20 -5.87 7.50
CA THR A 117 -14.86 -6.71 6.35
C THR A 117 -13.49 -7.37 6.51
N LYS A 118 -12.50 -6.65 7.02
CA LYS A 118 -11.14 -7.14 7.16
C LYS A 118 -10.89 -7.99 8.41
N THR A 119 -11.59 -7.71 9.51
CA THR A 119 -11.34 -8.34 10.81
C THR A 119 -12.47 -9.25 11.27
N GLY A 120 -13.65 -9.16 10.68
CA GLY A 120 -14.86 -9.86 11.13
C GLY A 120 -15.60 -9.19 12.28
N LYS A 121 -15.09 -8.08 12.82
CA LYS A 121 -15.64 -7.39 13.98
C LYS A 121 -15.73 -5.89 13.73
N SER A 122 -16.67 -5.22 14.40
CA SER A 122 -16.68 -3.76 14.40
C SER A 122 -15.50 -3.21 15.21
N PRO A 123 -15.08 -1.95 14.96
CA PRO A 123 -14.04 -1.33 15.79
C PRO A 123 -14.34 -1.35 17.28
N SER A 124 -15.60 -1.09 17.66
CA SER A 124 -16.03 -1.11 19.06
C SER A 124 -15.92 -2.49 19.70
N GLU A 125 -16.38 -3.53 18.99
CA GLU A 125 -16.26 -4.92 19.46
C GLU A 125 -14.81 -5.33 19.62
N PHE A 126 -13.97 -4.99 18.64
CA PHE A 126 -12.54 -5.26 18.67
C PHE A 126 -11.89 -4.58 19.90
N GLN A 127 -12.17 -3.31 20.13
CA GLN A 127 -11.64 -2.56 21.26
C GLN A 127 -12.05 -3.17 22.59
N LYS A 128 -13.33 -3.50 22.76
CA LYS A 128 -13.83 -4.13 24.00
C LYS A 128 -13.11 -5.45 24.29
N GLU A 129 -12.91 -6.28 23.28
CA GLU A 129 -12.19 -7.54 23.44
C GLU A 129 -10.73 -7.33 23.84
N GLN A 130 -10.04 -6.37 23.20
CA GLN A 130 -8.65 -6.07 23.50
C GLN A 130 -8.48 -5.54 24.93
N LEU A 131 -9.37 -4.66 25.39
CA LEU A 131 -9.34 -4.13 26.74
C LEU A 131 -9.65 -5.20 27.78
N SER A 132 -10.57 -6.12 27.50
CA SER A 132 -10.86 -7.25 28.36
C SER A 132 -9.67 -8.21 28.50
N ARG A 133 -8.98 -8.49 27.38
CA ARG A 133 -7.76 -9.31 27.40
C ARG A 133 -6.64 -8.65 28.20
N SER A 134 -6.44 -7.36 28.04
CA SER A 134 -5.42 -6.61 28.80
C SER A 134 -5.66 -6.65 30.30
N LYS A 135 -6.94 -6.60 30.76
CA LYS A 135 -7.29 -6.74 32.18
C LYS A 135 -6.98 -8.13 32.68
N LEU A 136 -7.31 -9.18 31.93
CA LEU A 136 -7.00 -10.55 32.29
C LEU A 136 -5.51 -10.78 32.43
N ASP A 137 -4.72 -10.28 31.49
CA ASP A 137 -3.27 -10.41 31.51
C ASP A 137 -2.62 -9.66 32.67
N SER A 138 -3.22 -8.55 33.13
CA SER A 138 -2.72 -7.78 34.25
C SER A 138 -3.07 -8.38 35.62
N GLU A 139 -4.05 -9.29 35.69
CA GLU A 139 -4.45 -10.00 36.93
C GLU A 139 -3.61 -11.26 37.17
N PHE A 140 -2.82 -11.68 36.22
CA PHE A 140 -1.89 -12.80 36.30
C PHE A 140 -0.43 -12.34 36.21
#